data_479e2b8e9a6c3bcfa0bb59193e51fa0f
#
_entry.id   479e2b8e9a6c3bcfa0bb59193e51fa0f
#
_cell.length_a   1.000
_cell.length_b   1.000
_cell.length_c   1.000
_cell.angle_alpha   90.00
_cell.angle_beta   90.00
_cell.angle_gamma   90.00
#
_symmetry.space_group_name_H-M   'P 1'
#
loop_
_entity.id
_entity.type
_entity.pdbx_description
1 polymer ?
#
loop_
_entity_poly.entity_id
_entity_poly.type
_entity_poly.pdbx_seq_one_letter_code
_entity_poly.pdbx_strand_id
1 'polypeptide(L)'
;MTVLGRSYRTYALDFWGFGESGKKRSTYAVQDFVSLVDQFMEQLGILRAPLVGHSMGGTVSLSVAIQYPHRVSKVVVVGSPIVGSSLALPLKLAGYRWIAYLLFNNMRLFRWGLRQASPLICRDPRFPDMMDRDLSRTTLESFLTSIASLRRTDLRPSLPSVRVPVMGMYGDRDNIVHPRQWETLKKGVPHAEIHRFPRAGHFPMLEEHQTFVEVLKDFLDKPEVML
;
A
#
# COMPACT_ATOMS: atom_id res chain seq x y z
N MET A 1 -4.39 -13.28 3.51
CA MET A 1 -5.76 -13.80 3.31
C MET A 1 -5.99 -15.12 4.05
N THR A 2 -5.27 -16.21 3.77
CA THR A 2 -5.54 -17.55 4.34
C THR A 2 -5.59 -17.58 5.88
N VAL A 3 -4.69 -16.88 6.56
CA VAL A 3 -4.66 -16.82 8.03
C VAL A 3 -5.82 -15.99 8.59
N LEU A 4 -6.01 -14.79 8.06
CA LEU A 4 -7.09 -13.88 8.51
C LEU A 4 -8.47 -14.40 8.14
N GLY A 5 -8.62 -15.10 7.02
CA GLY A 5 -9.88 -15.69 6.57
C GLY A 5 -10.48 -16.75 7.49
N ARG A 6 -9.71 -17.21 8.49
CA ARG A 6 -10.22 -18.10 9.55
C ARG A 6 -11.06 -17.35 10.60
N SER A 7 -10.83 -16.05 10.76
CA SER A 7 -11.47 -15.22 11.80
C SER A 7 -12.30 -14.07 11.22
N TYR A 8 -12.02 -13.67 9.97
CA TYR A 8 -12.65 -12.52 9.32
C TYR A 8 -13.12 -12.87 7.91
N ARG A 9 -14.20 -12.24 7.47
CA ARG A 9 -14.53 -12.17 6.05
C ARG A 9 -13.59 -11.17 5.39
N THR A 10 -12.70 -11.65 4.52
CA THR A 10 -11.62 -10.84 3.93
C THR A 10 -11.82 -10.66 2.43
N TYR A 11 -11.57 -9.46 1.94
CA TYR A 11 -11.57 -9.11 0.53
C TYR A 11 -10.19 -8.57 0.14
N ALA A 12 -9.68 -8.98 -1.02
CA ALA A 12 -8.50 -8.38 -1.64
C ALA A 12 -8.93 -7.75 -2.96
N LEU A 13 -8.78 -6.44 -3.06
CA LEU A 13 -9.19 -5.66 -4.21
C LEU A 13 -7.96 -5.33 -5.06
N ASP A 14 -7.95 -5.76 -6.30
CA ASP A 14 -6.99 -5.28 -7.28
C ASP A 14 -7.40 -3.89 -7.77
N PHE A 15 -6.50 -2.92 -7.73
CA PHE A 15 -6.78 -1.61 -8.28
C PHE A 15 -6.87 -1.64 -9.80
N TRP A 16 -7.61 -0.72 -10.40
CA TRP A 16 -7.69 -0.63 -11.85
C TRP A 16 -6.29 -0.55 -12.48
N GLY A 17 -6.07 -1.36 -13.51
CA GLY A 17 -4.78 -1.49 -14.18
C GLY A 17 -3.83 -2.52 -13.56
N PHE A 18 -4.21 -3.12 -12.43
CA PHE A 18 -3.45 -4.14 -11.72
C PHE A 18 -4.25 -5.44 -11.63
N GLY A 19 -3.53 -6.55 -11.48
CA GLY A 19 -4.13 -7.87 -11.28
C GLY A 19 -5.18 -8.25 -12.32
N GLU A 20 -6.33 -8.68 -11.84
CA GLU A 20 -7.48 -9.07 -12.68
C GLU A 20 -8.47 -7.92 -12.91
N SER A 21 -8.26 -6.74 -12.31
CA SER A 21 -9.13 -5.59 -12.50
C SER A 21 -9.00 -4.96 -13.88
N GLY A 22 -10.06 -4.23 -14.30
CA GLY A 22 -10.14 -3.59 -15.62
C GLY A 22 -9.00 -2.61 -15.90
N LYS A 23 -8.52 -2.59 -17.17
CA LYS A 23 -7.30 -1.86 -17.59
C LYS A 23 -7.57 -0.61 -18.43
N LYS A 24 -8.82 -0.19 -18.62
CA LYS A 24 -9.18 0.87 -19.59
C LYS A 24 -10.11 1.97 -19.06
N ARG A 25 -10.41 2.03 -17.76
CA ARG A 25 -11.47 2.93 -17.25
C ARG A 25 -11.02 3.89 -16.14
N SER A 26 -9.71 4.13 -16.01
CA SER A 26 -9.19 4.93 -14.91
C SER A 26 -8.02 5.79 -15.36
N THR A 27 -7.80 6.91 -14.71
CA THR A 27 -6.56 7.70 -14.85
C THR A 27 -5.42 7.09 -14.02
N TYR A 28 -5.70 6.01 -13.28
CA TYR A 28 -4.77 5.33 -12.35
C TYR A 28 -4.19 6.26 -11.27
N ALA A 29 -4.89 7.34 -10.96
CA ALA A 29 -4.53 8.23 -9.89
C ALA A 29 -4.94 7.64 -8.52
N VAL A 30 -4.26 8.06 -7.44
CA VAL A 30 -4.64 7.68 -6.07
C VAL A 30 -6.12 7.96 -5.81
N GLN A 31 -6.66 9.07 -6.33
CA GLN A 31 -8.07 9.43 -6.17
C GLN A 31 -9.02 8.42 -6.84
N ASP A 32 -8.66 7.86 -7.99
CA ASP A 32 -9.47 6.83 -8.64
C ASP A 32 -9.54 5.55 -7.79
N PHE A 33 -8.44 5.20 -7.14
CA PHE A 33 -8.39 4.02 -6.25
C PHE A 33 -9.19 4.26 -4.97
N VAL A 34 -9.23 5.48 -4.46
CA VAL A 34 -10.11 5.88 -3.35
C VAL A 34 -11.57 5.67 -3.74
N SER A 35 -11.98 6.18 -4.91
CA SER A 35 -13.33 6.00 -5.42
C SER A 35 -13.66 4.53 -5.70
N LEU A 36 -12.68 3.75 -6.18
CA LEU A 36 -12.85 2.30 -6.40
C LEU A 36 -13.17 1.56 -5.09
N VAL A 37 -12.47 1.89 -4.00
CA VAL A 37 -12.71 1.24 -2.69
C VAL A 37 -14.13 1.56 -2.21
N ASP A 38 -14.58 2.81 -2.29
CA ASP A 38 -15.93 3.19 -1.90
C ASP A 38 -17.00 2.48 -2.74
N GLN A 39 -16.87 2.50 -4.07
CA GLN A 39 -17.77 1.78 -4.99
C GLN A 39 -17.80 0.26 -4.74
N PHE A 40 -16.64 -0.34 -4.48
CA PHE A 40 -16.56 -1.76 -4.16
C PHE A 40 -17.32 -2.10 -2.88
N MET A 41 -17.15 -1.28 -1.83
CA MET A 41 -17.87 -1.46 -0.57
C MET A 41 -19.39 -1.27 -0.78
N GLU A 42 -19.79 -0.27 -1.54
CA GLU A 42 -21.20 0.00 -1.85
C GLU A 42 -21.84 -1.18 -2.59
N GLN A 43 -21.22 -1.67 -3.66
CA GLN A 43 -21.76 -2.76 -4.47
C GLN A 43 -21.87 -4.09 -3.72
N LEU A 44 -21.04 -4.32 -2.72
CA LEU A 44 -21.10 -5.50 -1.87
C LEU A 44 -21.95 -5.32 -0.61
N GLY A 45 -22.56 -4.15 -0.43
CA GLY A 45 -23.35 -3.84 0.76
C GLY A 45 -22.50 -3.75 2.04
N ILE A 46 -21.20 -3.48 1.91
CA ILE A 46 -20.30 -3.30 3.05
C ILE A 46 -20.44 -1.86 3.53
N LEU A 47 -21.19 -1.68 4.62
CA LEU A 47 -21.42 -0.35 5.18
C LEU A 47 -20.15 0.23 5.78
N ARG A 48 -19.39 -0.59 6.52
CA ARG A 48 -18.18 -0.18 7.23
C ARG A 48 -17.24 -1.36 7.44
N ALA A 49 -15.94 -1.14 7.25
CA ALA A 49 -14.94 -2.19 7.43
C ALA A 49 -13.57 -1.63 7.83
N PRO A 50 -12.67 -2.42 8.46
CA PRO A 50 -11.26 -2.12 8.55
C PRO A 50 -10.61 -2.15 7.17
N LEU A 51 -9.76 -1.17 6.88
CA LEU A 51 -8.94 -1.13 5.67
C LEU A 51 -7.48 -1.43 6.00
N VAL A 52 -6.91 -2.42 5.32
CA VAL A 52 -5.49 -2.80 5.47
C VAL A 52 -4.81 -2.57 4.12
N GLY A 53 -3.86 -1.66 4.06
CA GLY A 53 -3.18 -1.31 2.82
C GLY A 53 -1.66 -1.37 2.93
N HIS A 54 -1.02 -2.01 1.95
CA HIS A 54 0.43 -2.03 1.81
C HIS A 54 0.87 -0.96 0.78
N SER A 55 1.95 -0.24 1.09
CA SER A 55 2.53 0.75 0.20
C SER A 55 1.48 1.76 -0.30
N MET A 56 1.27 1.90 -1.59
CA MET A 56 0.21 2.74 -2.17
C MET A 56 -1.19 2.40 -1.62
N GLY A 57 -1.45 1.12 -1.34
CA GLY A 57 -2.72 0.69 -0.75
C GLY A 57 -3.00 1.32 0.61
N GLY A 58 -1.97 1.54 1.44
CA GLY A 58 -2.14 2.23 2.73
C GLY A 58 -2.37 3.74 2.57
N THR A 59 -1.72 4.37 1.59
CA THR A 59 -2.03 5.76 1.21
C THR A 59 -3.49 5.90 0.77
N VAL A 60 -3.98 4.96 -0.04
CA VAL A 60 -5.40 4.90 -0.45
C VAL A 60 -6.29 4.66 0.76
N SER A 61 -5.98 3.71 1.65
CA SER A 61 -6.77 3.42 2.85
C SER A 61 -6.93 4.63 3.77
N LEU A 62 -5.85 5.39 4.00
CA LEU A 62 -5.92 6.66 4.74
C LEU A 62 -6.77 7.70 4.00
N SER A 63 -6.62 7.80 2.69
CA SER A 63 -7.41 8.73 1.88
C SER A 63 -8.90 8.39 1.91
N VAL A 64 -9.27 7.10 1.92
CA VAL A 64 -10.66 6.67 2.12
C VAL A 64 -11.16 7.07 3.51
N ALA A 65 -10.37 6.87 4.56
CA ALA A 65 -10.76 7.27 5.92
C ALA A 65 -10.95 8.80 6.07
N ILE A 66 -10.20 9.59 5.29
CA ILE A 66 -10.33 11.05 5.25
C ILE A 66 -11.60 11.48 4.49
N GLN A 67 -11.85 10.89 3.31
CA GLN A 67 -12.92 11.32 2.40
C GLN A 67 -14.26 10.63 2.70
N TYR A 68 -14.23 9.38 3.15
CA TYR A 68 -15.41 8.55 3.46
C TYR A 68 -15.30 7.96 4.87
N PRO A 69 -15.24 8.79 5.94
CA PRO A 69 -15.00 8.32 7.31
C PRO A 69 -16.08 7.34 7.80
N HIS A 70 -17.29 7.41 7.29
CA HIS A 70 -18.37 6.48 7.60
C HIS A 70 -18.13 5.06 7.09
N ARG A 71 -17.31 4.88 6.04
CA ARG A 71 -16.96 3.56 5.46
C ARG A 71 -15.88 2.82 6.25
N VAL A 72 -15.12 3.51 7.09
CA VAL A 72 -13.89 2.95 7.67
C VAL A 72 -14.03 2.81 9.19
N SER A 73 -13.78 1.60 9.71
CA SER A 73 -13.76 1.36 11.15
C SER A 73 -12.36 1.43 11.75
N LYS A 74 -11.36 0.99 11.01
CA LYS A 74 -9.93 1.05 11.37
C LYS A 74 -9.08 1.18 10.12
N VAL A 75 -7.88 1.74 10.24
CA VAL A 75 -6.88 1.76 9.16
C VAL A 75 -5.59 1.09 9.60
N VAL A 76 -5.09 0.19 8.78
CA VAL A 76 -3.73 -0.34 8.93
C VAL A 76 -2.93 0.04 7.68
N VAL A 77 -1.83 0.75 7.87
CA VAL A 77 -0.89 1.11 6.80
C VAL A 77 0.41 0.35 6.97
N VAL A 78 0.86 -0.32 5.92
CA VAL A 78 2.05 -1.16 5.94
C VAL A 78 3.07 -0.61 4.94
N GLY A 79 4.23 -0.12 5.40
CA GLY A 79 5.27 0.44 4.54
C GLY A 79 4.77 1.56 3.61
N SER A 80 3.77 2.34 4.04
CA SER A 80 3.04 3.25 3.16
C SER A 80 3.63 4.65 3.18
N PRO A 81 3.79 5.32 2.01
CA PRO A 81 4.18 6.71 1.96
C PRO A 81 3.02 7.61 2.42
N ILE A 82 3.26 8.41 3.45
CA ILE A 82 2.36 9.49 3.89
C ILE A 82 2.58 10.73 3.02
N VAL A 83 3.81 10.90 2.58
CA VAL A 83 4.23 11.93 1.63
C VAL A 83 4.93 11.29 0.46
N GLY A 84 4.48 11.54 -0.76
CA GLY A 84 5.05 10.93 -1.97
C GLY A 84 6.53 11.25 -2.21
N SER A 85 7.06 12.31 -1.63
CA SER A 85 8.50 12.61 -1.65
C SER A 85 9.35 11.60 -0.86
N SER A 86 8.74 10.73 -0.05
CA SER A 86 9.41 9.66 0.69
C SER A 86 9.78 8.43 -0.15
N LEU A 87 9.26 8.33 -1.38
CA LEU A 87 9.59 7.24 -2.29
C LEU A 87 11.08 7.25 -2.66
N ALA A 88 11.67 6.06 -2.81
CA ALA A 88 13.04 5.90 -3.24
C ALA A 88 13.30 6.52 -4.62
N LEU A 89 14.55 6.96 -4.85
CA LEU A 89 14.93 7.64 -6.09
C LEU A 89 14.60 6.86 -7.37
N PRO A 90 14.79 5.52 -7.46
CA PRO A 90 14.41 4.75 -8.65
C PRO A 90 12.92 4.87 -8.98
N LEU A 91 12.04 4.82 -7.97
CA LEU A 91 10.60 5.00 -8.17
C LEU A 91 10.25 6.45 -8.55
N LYS A 92 10.94 7.43 -7.99
CA LYS A 92 10.77 8.84 -8.42
C LYS A 92 11.13 9.02 -9.89
N LEU A 93 12.19 8.36 -10.34
CA LEU A 93 12.66 8.41 -11.73
C LEU A 93 11.73 7.63 -12.67
N ALA A 94 11.17 6.50 -12.23
CA ALA A 94 10.21 5.71 -13.01
C ALA A 94 8.95 6.51 -13.39
N GLY A 95 8.60 7.56 -12.66
CA GLY A 95 7.51 8.49 -13.01
C GLY A 95 7.78 9.38 -14.23
N TYR A 96 8.97 9.36 -14.85
CA TYR A 96 9.26 10.09 -16.07
C TYR A 96 9.00 9.22 -17.31
N ARG A 97 8.17 9.72 -18.24
CA ARG A 97 7.72 8.99 -19.45
C ARG A 97 8.86 8.45 -20.32
N TRP A 98 9.97 9.15 -20.45
CA TRP A 98 11.09 8.72 -21.29
C TRP A 98 11.85 7.53 -20.67
N ILE A 99 12.01 7.49 -19.34
CA ILE A 99 12.59 6.33 -18.62
C ILE A 99 11.68 5.12 -18.80
N ALA A 100 10.39 5.35 -18.66
CA ALA A 100 9.36 4.37 -18.91
C ALA A 100 9.47 3.72 -20.30
N TYR A 101 9.60 4.55 -21.32
CA TYR A 101 9.76 4.10 -22.71
C TYR A 101 11.01 3.22 -22.91
N LEU A 102 12.14 3.62 -22.33
CA LEU A 102 13.38 2.84 -22.37
C LEU A 102 13.23 1.47 -21.68
N LEU A 103 12.59 1.43 -20.51
CA LEU A 103 12.37 0.20 -19.76
C LEU A 103 11.40 -0.73 -20.51
N PHE A 104 10.37 -0.17 -21.16
CA PHE A 104 9.38 -0.94 -21.89
C PHE A 104 9.93 -1.62 -23.13
N ASN A 105 10.77 -0.94 -23.88
CA ASN A 105 11.41 -1.52 -25.09
C ASN A 105 12.35 -2.68 -24.74
N ASN A 106 12.75 -2.81 -23.47
CA ASN A 106 13.66 -3.86 -22.99
C ASN A 106 13.04 -4.64 -21.82
N MET A 107 11.74 -4.94 -21.86
CA MET A 107 10.99 -5.55 -20.77
C MET A 107 11.64 -6.83 -20.22
N ARG A 108 12.21 -7.68 -21.07
CA ARG A 108 12.91 -8.93 -20.62
C ARG A 108 14.14 -8.59 -19.76
N LEU A 109 14.94 -7.63 -20.21
CA LEU A 109 16.14 -7.19 -19.48
C LEU A 109 15.75 -6.47 -18.17
N PHE A 110 14.70 -5.65 -18.20
CA PHE A 110 14.15 -4.99 -17.02
C PHE A 110 13.67 -5.99 -15.97
N ARG A 111 12.87 -6.98 -16.36
CA ARG A 111 12.41 -8.05 -15.45
C ARG A 111 13.58 -8.87 -14.91
N TRP A 112 14.54 -9.21 -15.74
CA TRP A 112 15.76 -9.89 -15.30
C TRP A 112 16.52 -9.06 -14.27
N GLY A 113 16.73 -7.76 -14.53
CA GLY A 113 17.40 -6.84 -13.59
C GLY A 113 16.67 -6.70 -12.26
N LEU A 114 15.34 -6.56 -12.30
CA LEU A 114 14.50 -6.54 -11.10
C LEU A 114 14.59 -7.85 -10.31
N ARG A 115 14.62 -9.00 -10.99
CA ARG A 115 14.78 -10.30 -10.34
C ARG A 115 16.13 -10.40 -9.63
N GLN A 116 17.20 -9.89 -10.23
CA GLN A 116 18.53 -9.84 -9.59
C GLN A 116 18.56 -8.87 -8.40
N ALA A 117 17.84 -7.75 -8.50
CA ALA A 117 17.75 -6.75 -7.43
C ALA A 117 16.74 -7.12 -6.32
N SER A 118 15.90 -8.11 -6.55
CA SER A 118 14.79 -8.47 -5.64
C SER A 118 15.26 -8.79 -4.21
N PRO A 119 16.43 -9.41 -3.92
CA PRO A 119 16.90 -9.64 -2.55
C PRO A 119 17.21 -8.36 -1.78
N LEU A 120 17.46 -7.24 -2.50
CA LEU A 120 17.64 -5.92 -1.87
C LEU A 120 16.33 -5.32 -1.45
N ILE A 121 15.21 -5.72 -2.07
CA ILE A 121 13.86 -5.24 -1.79
C ILE A 121 13.19 -6.08 -0.71
N CYS A 122 13.26 -7.40 -0.84
CA CYS A 122 12.68 -8.36 0.09
C CYS A 122 13.52 -9.63 0.11
N ARG A 123 13.81 -10.14 1.30
CA ARG A 123 14.66 -11.33 1.50
C ARG A 123 13.88 -12.65 1.45
N ASP A 124 12.56 -12.61 1.36
CA ASP A 124 11.76 -13.82 1.21
C ASP A 124 12.04 -14.48 -0.16
N PRO A 125 12.41 -15.78 -0.20
CA PRO A 125 12.76 -16.45 -1.45
C PRO A 125 11.59 -16.56 -2.44
N ARG A 126 10.35 -16.39 -2.00
CA ARG A 126 9.15 -16.38 -2.85
C ARG A 126 8.93 -15.03 -3.55
N PHE A 127 9.58 -13.97 -3.08
CA PHE A 127 9.34 -12.61 -3.56
C PHE A 127 9.63 -12.43 -5.06
N PRO A 128 10.72 -12.96 -5.66
CA PRO A 128 10.98 -12.81 -7.08
C PRO A 128 9.86 -13.35 -7.98
N ASP A 129 9.30 -14.51 -7.62
CA ASP A 129 8.20 -15.14 -8.39
C ASP A 129 6.87 -14.41 -8.19
N MET A 130 6.62 -13.88 -6.98
CA MET A 130 5.46 -13.00 -6.72
C MET A 130 5.55 -11.73 -7.54
N MET A 131 6.70 -11.07 -7.53
CA MET A 131 6.94 -9.85 -8.29
C MET A 131 6.78 -10.05 -9.81
N ASP A 132 7.31 -11.15 -10.35
CA ASP A 132 7.17 -11.49 -11.77
C ASP A 132 5.71 -11.71 -12.17
N ARG A 133 4.93 -12.40 -11.34
CA ARG A 133 3.49 -12.60 -11.55
C ARG A 133 2.74 -11.29 -11.53
N ASP A 134 2.99 -10.43 -10.56
CA ASP A 134 2.30 -9.15 -10.40
C ASP A 134 2.65 -8.19 -11.56
N LEU A 135 3.92 -8.14 -11.96
CA LEU A 135 4.34 -7.38 -13.15
C LEU A 135 3.70 -7.88 -14.44
N SER A 136 3.48 -9.20 -14.59
CA SER A 136 2.83 -9.77 -15.77
C SER A 136 1.35 -9.36 -15.90
N ARG A 137 0.72 -8.98 -14.79
CA ARG A 137 -0.69 -8.58 -14.68
C ARG A 137 -0.90 -7.07 -14.55
N THR A 138 0.18 -6.31 -14.63
CA THR A 138 0.18 -4.85 -14.52
C THR A 138 0.54 -4.23 -15.86
N THR A 139 -0.17 -3.17 -16.26
CA THR A 139 0.25 -2.40 -17.44
C THR A 139 1.33 -1.39 -17.05
N LEU A 140 2.23 -1.08 -17.98
CA LEU A 140 3.23 -0.05 -17.73
C LEU A 140 2.57 1.31 -17.46
N GLU A 141 1.52 1.62 -18.20
CA GLU A 141 0.76 2.87 -18.03
C GLU A 141 0.19 2.99 -16.61
N SER A 142 -0.51 1.93 -16.12
CA SER A 142 -1.07 1.94 -14.77
C SER A 142 0.01 2.09 -13.70
N PHE A 143 1.13 1.35 -13.83
CA PHE A 143 2.23 1.45 -12.88
C PHE A 143 2.83 2.85 -12.84
N LEU A 144 3.19 3.41 -14.00
CA LEU A 144 3.87 4.71 -14.04
C LEU A 144 2.97 5.87 -13.63
N THR A 145 1.72 5.84 -14.07
CA THR A 145 0.76 6.89 -13.74
C THR A 145 0.38 6.85 -12.27
N SER A 146 0.22 5.65 -11.69
CA SER A 146 -0.04 5.52 -10.26
C SER A 146 1.15 5.99 -9.40
N ILE A 147 2.38 5.64 -9.78
CA ILE A 147 3.59 6.13 -9.09
C ILE A 147 3.73 7.65 -9.24
N ALA A 148 3.45 8.22 -10.42
CA ALA A 148 3.47 9.66 -10.62
C ALA A 148 2.40 10.38 -9.78
N SER A 149 1.22 9.79 -9.64
CA SER A 149 0.17 10.31 -8.75
C SER A 149 0.58 10.19 -7.28
N LEU A 150 1.05 9.02 -6.85
CA LEU A 150 1.50 8.78 -5.49
C LEU A 150 2.63 9.75 -5.08
N ARG A 151 3.58 10.02 -5.98
CA ARG A 151 4.68 10.98 -5.76
C ARG A 151 4.19 12.39 -5.46
N ARG A 152 3.03 12.80 -6.01
CA ARG A 152 2.41 14.11 -5.78
C ARG A 152 1.50 14.15 -4.58
N THR A 153 1.20 12.99 -3.98
CA THR A 153 0.30 12.89 -2.84
C THR A 153 1.01 13.34 -1.56
N ASP A 154 0.34 14.21 -0.81
CA ASP A 154 0.75 14.64 0.53
C ASP A 154 -0.47 14.59 1.44
N LEU A 155 -0.49 13.65 2.37
CA LEU A 155 -1.61 13.46 3.30
C LEU A 155 -1.47 14.30 4.58
N ARG A 156 -0.32 14.92 4.84
CA ARG A 156 -0.06 15.65 6.10
C ARG A 156 -1.14 16.67 6.46
N PRO A 157 -1.65 17.51 5.53
CA PRO A 157 -2.67 18.49 5.87
C PRO A 157 -4.00 17.87 6.31
N SER A 158 -4.31 16.66 5.83
CA SER A 158 -5.59 15.98 6.06
C SER A 158 -5.54 14.92 7.17
N LEU A 159 -4.35 14.49 7.61
CA LEU A 159 -4.21 13.49 8.67
C LEU A 159 -4.94 13.85 9.97
N PRO A 160 -4.98 15.14 10.42
CA PRO A 160 -5.69 15.50 11.64
C PRO A 160 -7.22 15.26 11.59
N SER A 161 -7.80 15.02 10.41
CA SER A 161 -9.22 14.67 10.28
C SER A 161 -9.52 13.18 10.49
N VAL A 162 -8.51 12.33 10.58
CA VAL A 162 -8.69 10.88 10.80
C VAL A 162 -9.10 10.63 12.24
N ARG A 163 -10.32 10.09 12.45
CA ARG A 163 -10.94 9.85 13.75
C ARG A 163 -11.07 8.36 14.11
N VAL A 164 -10.68 7.48 13.21
CA VAL A 164 -10.70 6.04 13.45
C VAL A 164 -9.36 5.56 14.00
N PRO A 165 -9.32 4.42 14.72
CA PRO A 165 -8.05 3.81 15.12
C PRO A 165 -7.15 3.55 13.91
N VAL A 166 -5.87 3.90 14.04
CA VAL A 166 -4.86 3.72 13.00
C VAL A 166 -3.69 2.92 13.52
N MET A 167 -3.23 1.94 12.73
CA MET A 167 -1.97 1.21 12.98
C MET A 167 -1.01 1.49 11.81
N GLY A 168 0.19 1.91 12.13
CA GLY A 168 1.32 2.00 11.19
C GLY A 168 2.30 0.85 11.41
N MET A 169 2.54 0.05 10.39
CA MET A 169 3.46 -1.08 10.38
C MET A 169 4.61 -0.81 9.40
N TYR A 170 5.83 -0.62 9.90
CA TYR A 170 6.96 -0.17 9.07
C TYR A 170 8.20 -1.02 9.29
N GLY A 171 8.85 -1.43 8.20
CA GLY A 171 10.16 -2.07 8.25
C GLY A 171 11.29 -1.04 8.38
N ASP A 172 12.22 -1.27 9.30
CA ASP A 172 13.35 -0.34 9.51
C ASP A 172 14.37 -0.36 8.37
N ARG A 173 14.34 -1.42 7.55
CA ARG A 173 15.22 -1.60 6.37
C ARG A 173 14.51 -1.31 5.06
N ASP A 174 13.37 -0.62 5.09
CA ASP A 174 12.62 -0.26 3.89
C ASP A 174 13.44 0.70 3.01
N ASN A 175 13.77 0.24 1.80
CA ASN A 175 14.51 0.97 0.79
C ASN A 175 13.64 1.44 -0.39
N ILE A 176 12.33 1.23 -0.29
CA ILE A 176 11.32 1.65 -1.29
C ILE A 176 10.60 2.90 -0.81
N VAL A 177 10.17 2.91 0.45
CA VAL A 177 9.58 4.05 1.14
C VAL A 177 10.45 4.40 2.34
N HIS A 178 10.78 5.68 2.51
CA HIS A 178 11.64 6.09 3.62
C HIS A 178 11.06 5.60 4.96
N PRO A 179 11.81 4.79 5.75
CA PRO A 179 11.26 4.09 6.92
C PRO A 179 10.66 5.02 7.98
N ARG A 180 11.14 6.27 8.09
CA ARG A 180 10.61 7.26 9.05
C ARG A 180 9.25 7.86 8.69
N GLN A 181 8.51 7.30 7.73
CA GLN A 181 7.13 7.73 7.45
C GLN A 181 6.19 7.48 8.64
N TRP A 182 6.53 6.56 9.54
CA TRP A 182 5.82 6.37 10.79
C TRP A 182 5.82 7.63 11.68
N GLU A 183 6.90 8.43 11.68
CA GLU A 183 6.96 9.69 12.43
C GLU A 183 5.96 10.70 11.87
N THR A 184 5.89 10.78 10.54
CA THR A 184 4.94 11.66 9.84
C THR A 184 3.50 11.24 10.15
N LEU A 185 3.21 9.93 10.12
CA LEU A 185 1.90 9.39 10.50
C LEU A 185 1.58 9.73 11.96
N LYS A 186 2.47 9.42 12.89
CA LYS A 186 2.27 9.65 14.33
C LYS A 186 2.08 11.12 14.67
N LYS A 187 2.79 12.02 13.98
CA LYS A 187 2.64 13.46 14.15
C LYS A 187 1.26 13.96 13.68
N GLY A 188 0.76 13.44 12.56
CA GLY A 188 -0.52 13.85 12.00
C GLY A 188 -1.74 13.15 12.62
N VAL A 189 -1.52 11.93 13.15
CA VAL A 189 -2.53 11.10 13.84
C VAL A 189 -1.95 10.69 15.19
N PRO A 190 -2.05 11.53 16.25
CA PRO A 190 -1.40 11.27 17.53
C PRO A 190 -1.85 9.98 18.23
N HIS A 191 -3.05 9.50 17.98
CA HIS A 191 -3.59 8.25 18.49
C HIS A 191 -3.15 7.01 17.70
N ALA A 192 -2.47 7.17 16.56
CA ALA A 192 -1.98 6.03 15.79
C ALA A 192 -1.03 5.16 16.62
N GLU A 193 -1.24 3.86 16.58
CA GLU A 193 -0.30 2.87 17.08
C GLU A 193 0.77 2.62 16.02
N ILE A 194 2.03 2.47 16.45
CA ILE A 194 3.15 2.21 15.53
C ILE A 194 3.85 0.92 15.93
N HIS A 195 3.96 0.02 14.99
CA HIS A 195 4.79 -1.17 15.12
C HIS A 195 5.90 -1.15 14.07
N ARG A 196 7.14 -1.30 14.55
CA ARG A 196 8.33 -1.33 13.70
C ARG A 196 8.89 -2.73 13.63
N PHE A 197 9.33 -3.13 12.43
CA PHE A 197 9.95 -4.42 12.16
C PHE A 197 11.46 -4.22 11.91
N PRO A 198 12.33 -4.45 12.91
CA PRO A 198 13.74 -4.07 12.82
C PRO A 198 14.53 -4.84 11.74
N ARG A 199 14.05 -6.01 11.36
CA ARG A 199 14.71 -6.87 10.38
C ARG A 199 14.07 -6.84 9.01
N ALA A 200 12.84 -6.33 8.89
CA ALA A 200 12.10 -6.29 7.64
C ALA A 200 12.40 -5.03 6.81
N GLY A 201 12.27 -5.17 5.50
CA GLY A 201 12.24 -4.10 4.52
C GLY A 201 10.82 -3.65 4.20
N HIS A 202 10.53 -3.45 2.91
CA HIS A 202 9.23 -2.97 2.44
C HIS A 202 8.09 -3.99 2.61
N PHE A 203 8.40 -5.28 2.82
CA PHE A 203 7.43 -6.38 2.87
C PHE A 203 7.47 -7.11 4.22
N PRO A 204 7.15 -6.46 5.36
CA PRO A 204 7.20 -7.11 6.67
C PRO A 204 6.26 -8.31 6.77
N MET A 205 5.16 -8.33 6.01
CA MET A 205 4.24 -9.47 5.93
C MET A 205 4.88 -10.75 5.35
N LEU A 206 6.00 -10.63 4.64
CA LEU A 206 6.77 -11.76 4.11
C LEU A 206 7.96 -12.07 5.00
N GLU A 207 8.71 -11.05 5.43
CA GLU A 207 10.01 -11.19 6.09
C GLU A 207 9.89 -11.49 7.59
N GLU A 208 8.85 -10.99 8.26
CA GLU A 208 8.55 -11.25 9.68
C GLU A 208 7.07 -11.67 9.82
N HIS A 209 6.67 -12.67 9.03
CA HIS A 209 5.28 -13.07 8.82
C HIS A 209 4.50 -13.34 10.11
N GLN A 210 5.08 -14.09 11.05
CA GLN A 210 4.38 -14.47 12.28
C GLN A 210 4.07 -13.24 13.12
N THR A 211 5.07 -12.41 13.43
CA THR A 211 4.92 -11.17 14.18
C THR A 211 3.95 -10.21 13.49
N PHE A 212 4.04 -10.13 12.14
CA PHE A 212 3.13 -9.30 11.35
C PHE A 212 1.67 -9.72 11.54
N VAL A 213 1.38 -11.02 11.48
CA VAL A 213 0.00 -11.54 11.64
C VAL A 213 -0.50 -11.32 13.07
N GLU A 214 0.33 -11.57 14.08
CA GLU A 214 -0.02 -11.38 15.49
C GLU A 214 -0.39 -9.92 15.75
N VAL A 215 0.49 -8.98 15.41
CA VAL A 215 0.25 -7.53 15.60
C VAL A 215 -0.97 -7.05 14.85
N LEU A 216 -1.15 -7.52 13.61
CA LEU A 216 -2.32 -7.16 12.81
C LEU A 216 -3.61 -7.66 13.45
N LYS A 217 -3.65 -8.91 13.89
CA LYS A 217 -4.83 -9.48 14.56
C LYS A 217 -5.13 -8.77 15.86
N ASP A 218 -4.14 -8.57 16.71
CA ASP A 218 -4.30 -7.88 17.99
C ASP A 218 -4.91 -6.49 17.80
N PHE A 219 -4.49 -5.77 16.75
CA PHE A 219 -5.08 -4.47 16.44
C PHE A 219 -6.52 -4.58 15.90
N LEU A 220 -6.78 -5.54 15.02
CA LEU A 220 -8.12 -5.72 14.43
C LEU A 220 -9.15 -6.17 15.48
N ASP A 221 -8.74 -6.98 16.46
CA ASP A 221 -9.60 -7.51 17.51
C ASP A 221 -9.93 -6.48 18.62
N LYS A 222 -9.20 -5.36 18.71
CA LYS A 222 -9.55 -4.27 19.64
C LYS A 222 -10.94 -3.72 19.33
N PRO A 223 -11.67 -3.25 20.35
CA PRO A 223 -12.95 -2.56 20.15
C PRO A 223 -12.82 -1.37 19.19
N GLU A 224 -13.88 -1.11 18.42
CA GLU A 224 -13.97 0.11 17.62
C GLU A 224 -14.26 1.29 18.54
N VAL A 225 -13.33 2.21 18.67
CA VAL A 225 -13.50 3.47 19.39
C VAL A 225 -13.45 4.59 18.37
N MET A 226 -14.48 5.41 18.29
CA MET A 226 -14.41 6.69 17.57
C MET A 226 -13.68 7.69 18.47
N LEU A 227 -12.62 8.29 17.97
CA LEU A 227 -11.73 9.23 18.65
C LEU A 227 -12.05 10.67 18.29
#